data_38d585d658a40c84dab688d7c4829b34
#
_entry.id   38d585d658a40c84dab688d7c4829b34
#
_cell.length_a   1.000
_cell.length_b   1.000
_cell.length_c   1.000
_cell.angle_alpha   90.00
_cell.angle_beta   90.00
_cell.angle_gamma   90.00
#
_symmetry.space_group_name_H-M   'P 1'
#
loop_
_entity.id
_entity.type
_entity.pdbx_description
1 polymer ?
#
loop_
_entity_poly.entity_id
_entity_poly.type
_entity_poly.pdbx_seq_one_letter_code
_entity_poly.pdbx_strand_id
1 'polypeptide(L)'
;MTSAAAGNSGAREAVEDRLESISNHSWVEKLNPDPETDVNAPNRKSRRVKSGHFVRVQPTPLKRPALIIHSKKVLEDIGLCEGDESSETFVRFFSGDSDAIPGMKTWATPYALSIMGQKHTSNCPFGTGEGYGDGRAISVGEVLNPETNQRYELQLKGGGQTPFCRGADGRAVLRSSIREFIASEAMDALGIPTTRALSLIRSEGGDVSNRPWYSASVEKQVSKQLNEVTVDDPRLARFDASEREAIVGRVRAQKRDPDTMIQEPNAITTRVAPSFLRVGHLDLFSRRASKPDASPLQKQELEMLVRHCYFREFSEENDSWSSTAPIEDVARAVLEKSAAGIAFCVAEWLRVGFCQGNFNADNCLVAGRTMDYGPFGFLDAYDPAFAKWTGSGDHFAFAAQPQAAVANYFTLCSALSTLCLLYTSDAADEGLGVDLGGRRII
;
A
#
# COMPACT_ATOMS: atom_id res chain seq x y z
N MET A 1 -58.72 16.08 -22.91
CA MET A 1 -57.62 17.00 -22.50
C MET A 1 -56.59 16.19 -21.80
N THR A 2 -55.62 15.70 -22.57
CA THR A 2 -54.50 14.89 -22.06
C THR A 2 -53.33 15.82 -21.76
N SER A 3 -53.01 15.94 -20.50
CA SER A 3 -51.85 16.68 -20.02
C SER A 3 -50.61 15.81 -20.25
N ALA A 4 -49.76 16.19 -21.20
CA ALA A 4 -48.45 15.62 -21.39
C ALA A 4 -47.53 16.13 -20.26
N ALA A 5 -47.11 15.21 -19.40
CA ALA A 5 -46.05 15.47 -18.47
C ALA A 5 -44.73 15.58 -19.30
N ALA A 6 -44.24 16.81 -19.39
CA ALA A 6 -42.88 17.05 -19.92
C ALA A 6 -41.87 16.47 -18.94
N GLY A 7 -41.29 15.35 -19.28
CA GLY A 7 -40.14 14.81 -18.60
C GLY A 7 -38.97 15.80 -18.76
N ASN A 8 -38.56 16.38 -17.66
CA ASN A 8 -37.36 17.20 -17.59
C ASN A 8 -36.14 16.26 -17.76
N SER A 9 -35.67 16.07 -19.00
CA SER A 9 -34.38 15.44 -19.29
C SER A 9 -33.28 16.45 -18.97
N GLY A 10 -33.02 16.63 -17.66
CA GLY A 10 -31.80 17.28 -17.23
C GLY A 10 -30.63 16.52 -17.86
N ALA A 11 -29.78 17.19 -18.61
CA ALA A 11 -28.56 16.59 -19.12
C ALA A 11 -27.81 16.00 -17.92
N ARG A 12 -27.42 14.72 -18.03
CA ARG A 12 -26.63 14.07 -17.00
C ARG A 12 -25.31 14.84 -16.87
N GLU A 13 -24.94 15.17 -15.63
CA GLU A 13 -23.65 15.79 -15.32
C GLU A 13 -22.50 14.90 -15.85
N ALA A 14 -21.51 15.48 -16.46
CA ALA A 14 -20.36 14.76 -16.98
C ALA A 14 -19.50 14.21 -15.83
N VAL A 15 -18.80 13.09 -16.07
CA VAL A 15 -17.97 12.43 -15.06
C VAL A 15 -16.87 13.35 -14.55
N GLU A 16 -16.26 14.15 -15.44
CA GLU A 16 -15.25 15.13 -15.09
C GLU A 16 -15.79 16.19 -14.12
N ASP A 17 -16.94 16.78 -14.41
CA ASP A 17 -17.55 17.80 -13.56
C ASP A 17 -17.91 17.22 -12.17
N ARG A 18 -18.42 15.99 -12.16
CA ARG A 18 -18.77 15.29 -10.94
C ARG A 18 -17.56 14.98 -10.07
N LEU A 19 -16.51 14.37 -10.63
CA LEU A 19 -15.28 14.08 -9.89
C LEU A 19 -14.58 15.34 -9.39
N GLU A 20 -14.58 16.41 -10.18
CA GLU A 20 -14.03 17.69 -9.75
C GLU A 20 -14.85 18.32 -8.61
N SER A 21 -16.18 18.26 -8.68
CA SER A 21 -17.08 18.83 -7.66
C SER A 21 -16.96 18.16 -6.30
N ILE A 22 -16.71 16.83 -6.26
CA ILE A 22 -16.53 16.06 -5.03
C ILE A 22 -15.05 15.89 -4.62
N SER A 23 -14.12 16.47 -5.36
CA SER A 23 -12.69 16.37 -5.07
C SER A 23 -12.32 17.11 -3.77
N ASN A 24 -11.48 16.50 -2.94
CA ASN A 24 -11.00 17.09 -1.70
C ASN A 24 -9.61 16.53 -1.38
N HIS A 25 -8.57 17.23 -1.85
CA HIS A 25 -7.20 16.75 -1.89
C HIS A 25 -6.43 17.02 -0.59
N SER A 26 -6.88 16.45 0.51
CA SER A 26 -6.31 16.72 1.84
C SER A 26 -4.83 16.33 1.95
N TRP A 27 -4.39 15.28 1.25
CA TRP A 27 -2.99 14.87 1.23
C TRP A 27 -2.09 15.97 0.65
N VAL A 28 -2.47 16.51 -0.50
CA VAL A 28 -1.67 17.52 -1.22
C VAL A 28 -1.77 18.90 -0.57
N GLU A 29 -2.90 19.19 0.08
CA GLU A 29 -3.18 20.50 0.70
C GLU A 29 -2.64 20.65 2.10
N LYS A 30 -2.65 19.57 2.89
CA LYS A 30 -2.28 19.60 4.32
C LYS A 30 -0.86 19.11 4.59
N LEU A 31 -0.20 18.47 3.64
CA LEU A 31 1.13 17.91 3.78
C LEU A 31 2.14 18.55 2.83
N ASN A 32 3.41 18.44 3.16
CA ASN A 32 4.48 19.04 2.37
C ASN A 32 4.84 18.18 1.15
N PRO A 33 4.92 18.75 -0.05
CA PRO A 33 5.51 18.08 -1.19
C PRO A 33 7.04 17.92 -1.02
N ASP A 34 7.61 16.97 -1.75
CA ASP A 34 9.05 16.94 -1.97
C ASP A 34 9.54 18.25 -2.60
N PRO A 35 10.56 18.92 -2.05
CA PRO A 35 11.04 20.21 -2.54
C PRO A 35 11.51 20.19 -4.01
N GLU A 36 11.92 19.03 -4.51
CA GLU A 36 12.40 18.86 -5.87
C GLU A 36 11.30 18.40 -6.86
N THR A 37 10.02 18.34 -6.39
CA THR A 37 8.93 17.76 -7.17
C THR A 37 8.69 18.47 -8.48
N ASP A 38 8.70 19.81 -8.51
CA ASP A 38 8.39 20.59 -9.69
C ASP A 38 9.56 20.64 -10.68
N VAL A 39 10.81 20.66 -10.17
CA VAL A 39 12.03 20.64 -11.01
C VAL A 39 12.18 19.32 -11.74
N ASN A 40 11.72 18.21 -11.14
CA ASN A 40 11.83 16.87 -11.72
C ASN A 40 10.56 16.39 -12.43
N ALA A 41 9.56 17.28 -12.63
CA ALA A 41 8.34 16.92 -13.35
C ALA A 41 8.66 16.31 -14.73
N PRO A 42 7.95 15.26 -15.17
CA PRO A 42 6.78 14.59 -14.58
C PRO A 42 7.10 13.53 -13.50
N ASN A 43 8.29 13.51 -12.90
CA ASN A 43 8.75 12.61 -11.84
C ASN A 43 8.68 11.11 -12.18
N ARG A 44 9.02 10.75 -13.40
CA ARG A 44 9.02 9.36 -13.90
C ARG A 44 10.39 8.69 -13.82
N LYS A 45 11.42 9.35 -13.24
CA LYS A 45 12.77 8.81 -13.10
C LYS A 45 13.04 8.48 -11.63
N SER A 46 13.66 7.32 -11.38
CA SER A 46 14.11 6.96 -10.04
C SER A 46 15.11 7.97 -9.51
N ARG A 47 14.84 8.50 -8.32
CA ARG A 47 15.71 9.41 -7.59
C ARG A 47 15.51 9.29 -6.08
N ARG A 48 16.47 9.74 -5.30
CA ARG A 48 16.36 9.79 -3.86
C ARG A 48 15.48 10.98 -3.43
N VAL A 49 14.47 10.71 -2.63
CA VAL A 49 13.60 11.73 -2.01
C VAL A 49 13.96 11.82 -0.53
N LYS A 50 14.48 12.97 -0.10
CA LYS A 50 15.05 13.16 1.26
C LYS A 50 14.06 13.79 2.23
N SER A 51 13.07 14.51 1.74
CA SER A 51 12.09 15.30 2.49
C SER A 51 10.76 15.33 1.74
N GLY A 52 9.69 15.75 2.39
CA GLY A 52 8.36 15.78 1.84
C GLY A 52 7.58 14.47 1.99
N HIS A 53 6.26 14.60 2.07
CA HIS A 53 5.32 13.50 2.26
C HIS A 53 4.90 12.85 0.97
N PHE A 54 5.05 13.56 -0.14
CA PHE A 54 4.68 13.08 -1.47
C PHE A 54 5.50 13.75 -2.56
N VAL A 55 5.50 13.11 -3.72
CA VAL A 55 6.02 13.66 -4.98
C VAL A 55 4.87 13.76 -5.95
N ARG A 56 4.68 14.93 -6.62
CA ARG A 56 3.71 15.06 -7.71
C ARG A 56 4.21 14.25 -8.90
N VAL A 57 3.45 13.21 -9.27
CA VAL A 57 3.81 12.30 -10.35
C VAL A 57 2.72 12.30 -11.38
N GLN A 58 3.03 12.59 -12.62
CA GLN A 58 2.09 12.42 -13.71
C GLN A 58 2.11 10.96 -14.19
N PRO A 59 0.99 10.23 -14.09
CA PRO A 59 0.91 8.85 -14.56
C PRO A 59 1.27 8.73 -16.05
N THR A 60 1.57 7.55 -16.51
CA THR A 60 1.79 7.26 -17.92
C THR A 60 0.57 6.51 -18.44
N PRO A 61 -0.22 7.08 -19.35
CA PRO A 61 -1.44 6.46 -19.87
C PRO A 61 -1.17 5.11 -20.54
N LEU A 62 -2.16 4.21 -20.49
CA LEU A 62 -2.20 3.03 -21.33
C LEU A 62 -2.61 3.42 -22.75
N LYS A 63 -2.06 2.77 -23.75
CA LYS A 63 -2.44 2.96 -25.17
C LYS A 63 -3.75 2.23 -25.46
N ARG A 64 -4.69 2.91 -26.08
CA ARG A 64 -6.03 2.38 -26.39
C ARG A 64 -6.62 1.63 -25.21
N PRO A 65 -6.91 2.33 -24.10
CA PRO A 65 -7.41 1.70 -22.89
C PRO A 65 -8.80 1.12 -23.10
N ALA A 66 -9.06 -0.04 -22.52
CA ALA A 66 -10.36 -0.68 -22.53
C ALA A 66 -10.74 -1.16 -21.12
N LEU A 67 -11.91 -0.75 -20.64
CA LEU A 67 -12.46 -1.20 -19.37
C LEU A 67 -12.82 -2.70 -19.49
N ILE A 68 -12.34 -3.51 -18.55
CA ILE A 68 -12.66 -4.94 -18.46
C ILE A 68 -13.82 -5.14 -17.48
N ILE A 69 -13.73 -4.53 -16.30
CA ILE A 69 -14.69 -4.68 -15.22
C ILE A 69 -14.60 -3.49 -14.27
N HIS A 70 -15.67 -3.16 -13.61
CA HIS A 70 -15.75 -2.22 -12.51
C HIS A 70 -16.59 -2.79 -11.36
N SER A 71 -16.42 -2.23 -10.16
CA SER A 71 -17.25 -2.51 -9.00
C SER A 71 -18.35 -1.45 -8.92
N LYS A 72 -19.61 -1.88 -9.13
CA LYS A 72 -20.76 -0.98 -9.05
C LYS A 72 -20.89 -0.34 -7.67
N LYS A 73 -20.71 -1.13 -6.61
CA LYS A 73 -20.77 -0.64 -5.24
C LYS A 73 -19.69 0.41 -4.96
N VAL A 74 -18.44 0.20 -5.42
CA VAL A 74 -17.36 1.17 -5.23
C VAL A 74 -17.61 2.43 -6.04
N LEU A 75 -18.19 2.30 -7.24
CA LEU A 75 -18.60 3.46 -8.04
C LEU A 75 -19.56 4.36 -7.27
N GLU A 76 -20.59 3.76 -6.65
CA GLU A 76 -21.57 4.45 -5.81
C GLU A 76 -20.93 5.01 -4.53
N ASP A 77 -20.06 4.22 -3.84
CA ASP A 77 -19.37 4.62 -2.63
C ASP A 77 -18.52 5.90 -2.83
N ILE A 78 -17.92 6.08 -4.00
CA ILE A 78 -17.14 7.28 -4.31
C ILE A 78 -17.96 8.46 -4.85
N GLY A 79 -19.27 8.33 -4.94
CA GLY A 79 -20.19 9.40 -5.39
C GLY A 79 -20.38 9.48 -6.91
N LEU A 80 -20.01 8.43 -7.66
CA LEU A 80 -20.32 8.27 -9.08
C LEU A 80 -21.63 7.50 -9.29
N CYS A 81 -22.18 7.58 -10.49
CA CYS A 81 -23.45 6.95 -10.85
C CYS A 81 -23.25 5.84 -11.88
N GLU A 82 -24.15 4.85 -11.90
CA GLU A 82 -24.18 3.80 -12.94
C GLU A 82 -24.18 4.42 -14.34
N GLY A 83 -23.28 3.96 -15.20
CA GLY A 83 -23.03 4.44 -16.55
C GLY A 83 -21.90 5.47 -16.67
N ASP A 84 -21.40 6.05 -15.57
CA ASP A 84 -20.20 6.92 -15.58
C ASP A 84 -18.96 6.14 -16.01
N GLU A 85 -18.90 4.85 -15.65
CA GLU A 85 -17.82 3.93 -16.03
C GLU A 85 -17.70 3.69 -17.54
N SER A 86 -18.77 3.95 -18.27
CA SER A 86 -18.81 3.77 -19.72
C SER A 86 -18.36 5.02 -20.49
N SER A 87 -18.11 6.15 -19.79
CA SER A 87 -17.65 7.37 -20.44
C SER A 87 -16.19 7.26 -20.87
N GLU A 88 -15.85 7.90 -21.99
CA GLU A 88 -14.47 7.99 -22.47
C GLU A 88 -13.57 8.65 -21.42
N THR A 89 -14.05 9.70 -20.73
CA THR A 89 -13.33 10.43 -19.69
C THR A 89 -12.96 9.50 -18.53
N PHE A 90 -13.90 8.66 -18.04
CA PHE A 90 -13.63 7.67 -17.00
C PHE A 90 -12.52 6.71 -17.41
N VAL A 91 -12.65 6.10 -18.59
CA VAL A 91 -11.67 5.12 -19.07
C VAL A 91 -10.30 5.74 -19.27
N ARG A 92 -10.23 6.94 -19.83
CA ARG A 92 -8.98 7.69 -19.99
C ARG A 92 -8.34 8.02 -18.64
N PHE A 93 -9.09 8.63 -17.73
CA PHE A 93 -8.57 9.05 -16.43
C PHE A 93 -8.03 7.87 -15.62
N PHE A 94 -8.82 6.83 -15.45
CA PHE A 94 -8.42 5.65 -14.69
C PHE A 94 -7.44 4.72 -15.42
N SER A 95 -7.11 5.00 -16.67
CA SER A 95 -5.99 4.39 -17.39
C SER A 95 -4.68 5.18 -17.31
N GLY A 96 -4.66 6.28 -16.53
CA GLY A 96 -3.46 7.09 -16.28
C GLY A 96 -3.36 8.38 -17.09
N ASP A 97 -4.39 8.76 -17.84
CA ASP A 97 -4.47 10.05 -18.52
C ASP A 97 -5.04 11.11 -17.56
N SER A 98 -4.15 11.70 -16.74
CA SER A 98 -4.56 12.71 -15.76
C SER A 98 -5.12 13.99 -16.40
N ASP A 99 -4.82 14.25 -17.68
CA ASP A 99 -5.31 15.43 -18.39
C ASP A 99 -6.79 15.29 -18.77
N ALA A 100 -7.35 14.08 -18.66
CA ALA A 100 -8.79 13.86 -18.86
C ALA A 100 -9.65 14.57 -17.79
N ILE A 101 -9.11 14.78 -16.58
CA ILE A 101 -9.78 15.51 -15.48
C ILE A 101 -8.74 16.42 -14.80
N PRO A 102 -8.52 17.65 -15.31
CA PRO A 102 -7.43 18.52 -14.87
C PRO A 102 -7.52 18.98 -13.41
N GLY A 103 -8.72 19.02 -12.82
CA GLY A 103 -8.94 19.39 -11.43
C GLY A 103 -8.39 18.37 -10.42
N MET A 104 -8.20 17.13 -10.84
CA MET A 104 -7.68 16.07 -9.98
C MET A 104 -6.16 16.19 -9.78
N LYS A 105 -5.69 15.87 -8.58
CA LYS A 105 -4.26 15.93 -8.21
C LYS A 105 -3.66 14.53 -8.18
N THR A 106 -2.41 14.41 -8.65
CA THR A 106 -1.71 13.13 -8.74
C THR A 106 -0.41 13.13 -7.95
N TRP A 107 -0.15 12.06 -7.18
CA TRP A 107 1.05 11.93 -6.37
C TRP A 107 1.45 10.48 -6.11
N ALA A 108 2.70 10.29 -5.70
CA ALA A 108 3.23 9.06 -5.12
C ALA A 108 3.88 9.36 -3.77
N THR A 109 3.91 8.37 -2.86
CA THR A 109 4.38 8.54 -1.49
C THR A 109 5.66 7.77 -1.21
N PRO A 110 6.62 8.36 -0.45
CA PRO A 110 7.77 7.65 0.08
C PRO A 110 7.39 6.86 1.35
N TYR A 111 7.89 5.65 1.51
CA TYR A 111 7.81 4.89 2.76
C TYR A 111 9.02 3.96 2.92
N ALA A 112 9.35 3.60 4.15
CA ALA A 112 10.41 2.66 4.45
C ALA A 112 9.90 1.23 4.50
N LEU A 113 10.60 0.31 3.85
CA LEU A 113 10.39 -1.11 4.03
C LEU A 113 11.01 -1.55 5.36
N SER A 114 10.20 -2.17 6.20
CA SER A 114 10.63 -2.84 7.41
C SER A 114 10.05 -4.24 7.48
N ILE A 115 10.90 -5.24 7.72
CA ILE A 115 10.50 -6.65 7.91
C ILE A 115 10.81 -7.02 9.36
N MET A 116 9.78 -7.40 10.13
CA MET A 116 9.91 -7.75 11.55
C MET A 116 10.68 -6.70 12.38
N GLY A 117 10.41 -5.42 12.13
CA GLY A 117 11.11 -4.31 12.78
C GLY A 117 12.53 -4.04 12.28
N GLN A 118 13.05 -4.84 11.35
CA GLN A 118 14.38 -4.66 10.78
C GLN A 118 14.33 -3.84 9.50
N LYS A 119 15.20 -2.83 9.42
CA LYS A 119 15.35 -1.99 8.24
C LYS A 119 15.81 -2.83 7.04
N HIS A 120 15.04 -2.81 5.96
CA HIS A 120 15.34 -3.59 4.77
C HIS A 120 16.01 -2.72 3.70
N THR A 121 17.34 -2.71 3.68
CA THR A 121 18.13 -1.86 2.77
C THR A 121 18.36 -2.47 1.40
N SER A 122 18.33 -3.81 1.28
CA SER A 122 18.59 -4.51 0.02
C SER A 122 17.56 -4.21 -1.07
N ASN A 123 16.33 -3.89 -0.69
CA ASN A 123 15.27 -3.50 -1.63
C ASN A 123 15.20 -1.98 -1.89
N CYS A 124 16.01 -1.19 -1.21
CA CYS A 124 16.15 0.24 -1.47
C CYS A 124 17.16 0.44 -2.62
N PRO A 125 16.80 1.17 -3.70
CA PRO A 125 17.70 1.39 -4.83
C PRO A 125 19.00 2.11 -4.46
N PHE A 126 18.99 2.81 -3.32
CA PHE A 126 20.13 3.60 -2.82
C PHE A 126 20.85 2.93 -1.63
N GLY A 127 20.44 1.75 -1.23
CA GLY A 127 21.03 1.00 -0.11
C GLY A 127 20.84 1.62 1.28
N THR A 128 20.04 2.68 1.42
CA THR A 128 19.86 3.41 2.68
C THR A 128 18.61 2.98 3.44
N GLY A 129 17.66 2.31 2.77
CA GLY A 129 16.32 2.00 3.30
C GLY A 129 15.46 3.24 3.50
N GLU A 130 15.79 4.35 2.84
CA GLU A 130 15.04 5.61 2.87
C GLU A 130 14.39 5.88 1.52
N GLY A 131 13.14 6.36 1.52
CA GLY A 131 12.47 6.73 0.28
C GLY A 131 12.23 5.57 -0.67
N TYR A 132 11.92 4.39 -0.14
CA TYR A 132 11.58 3.21 -0.93
C TYR A 132 10.32 3.45 -1.77
N GLY A 133 9.19 3.81 -1.14
CA GLY A 133 7.99 4.40 -1.73
C GLY A 133 7.17 3.52 -2.68
N ASP A 134 6.18 4.16 -3.28
CA ASP A 134 5.20 3.56 -4.20
C ASP A 134 5.77 3.42 -5.62
N GLY A 135 6.44 2.30 -5.89
CA GLY A 135 7.14 2.07 -7.15
C GLY A 135 6.24 1.94 -8.39
N ARG A 136 4.97 1.59 -8.22
CA ARG A 136 3.99 1.46 -9.33
C ARG A 136 2.58 1.86 -8.93
N ALA A 137 2.43 2.51 -7.79
CA ALA A 137 1.18 3.06 -7.31
C ALA A 137 1.24 4.58 -7.37
N ILE A 138 0.22 5.19 -7.97
CA ILE A 138 0.07 6.63 -8.10
C ILE A 138 -1.34 6.97 -7.69
N SER A 139 -1.49 7.78 -6.65
CA SER A 139 -2.79 8.31 -6.27
C SER A 139 -3.18 9.40 -7.27
N VAL A 140 -4.42 9.37 -7.73
CA VAL A 140 -4.93 10.27 -8.78
C VAL A 140 -6.04 11.18 -8.27
N GLY A 141 -6.25 11.20 -6.97
CA GLY A 141 -7.18 12.11 -6.32
C GLY A 141 -7.72 11.57 -5.02
N GLU A 142 -8.38 12.45 -4.31
CA GLU A 142 -9.25 12.16 -3.17
C GLU A 142 -10.61 12.74 -3.46
N VAL A 143 -11.65 12.00 -3.12
CA VAL A 143 -13.04 12.40 -3.25
C VAL A 143 -13.75 12.28 -1.91
N LEU A 144 -14.73 13.14 -1.71
CA LEU A 144 -15.62 13.12 -0.55
C LEU A 144 -17.02 12.80 -1.06
N ASN A 145 -17.56 11.65 -0.68
CA ASN A 145 -18.91 11.29 -1.06
C ASN A 145 -19.92 12.30 -0.45
N PRO A 146 -20.72 12.99 -1.26
CA PRO A 146 -21.58 14.07 -0.79
C PRO A 146 -22.75 13.59 0.10
N GLU A 147 -23.14 12.31 0.01
CA GLU A 147 -24.24 11.74 0.78
C GLU A 147 -23.76 11.20 2.13
N THR A 148 -22.61 10.54 2.15
CA THR A 148 -22.07 9.87 3.34
C THR A 148 -20.98 10.65 4.03
N ASN A 149 -20.46 11.70 3.39
CA ASN A 149 -19.29 12.46 3.81
C ASN A 149 -18.02 11.60 4.04
N GLN A 150 -18.01 10.40 3.48
CA GLN A 150 -16.85 9.53 3.55
C GLN A 150 -15.81 9.92 2.50
N ARG A 151 -14.56 9.90 2.92
CA ARG A 151 -13.41 10.20 2.07
C ARG A 151 -12.83 8.94 1.46
N TYR A 152 -12.48 9.05 0.18
CA TYR A 152 -11.80 7.99 -0.55
C TYR A 152 -10.60 8.53 -1.32
N GLU A 153 -9.48 7.84 -1.23
CA GLU A 153 -8.31 8.02 -2.07
C GLU A 153 -8.38 7.06 -3.25
N LEU A 154 -8.17 7.59 -4.45
CA LEU A 154 -8.18 6.84 -5.70
C LEU A 154 -6.73 6.58 -6.12
N GLN A 155 -6.31 5.32 -6.19
CA GLN A 155 -4.92 4.96 -6.46
C GLN A 155 -4.79 3.97 -7.60
N LEU A 156 -4.03 4.35 -8.65
CA LEU A 156 -3.69 3.49 -9.78
C LEU A 156 -2.56 2.54 -9.41
N LYS A 157 -2.75 1.24 -9.55
CA LYS A 157 -1.67 0.25 -9.53
C LYS A 157 -1.28 -0.12 -10.94
N GLY A 158 -0.05 0.21 -11.32
CA GLY A 158 0.45 0.05 -12.68
C GLY A 158 0.43 1.35 -13.50
N GLY A 159 0.25 2.51 -12.84
CA GLY A 159 0.16 3.84 -13.47
C GLY A 159 1.45 4.36 -14.14
N GLY A 160 2.52 3.55 -14.16
CA GLY A 160 3.81 3.91 -14.75
C GLY A 160 4.88 4.22 -13.71
N GLN A 161 6.02 4.74 -14.19
CA GLN A 161 7.19 4.99 -13.36
C GLN A 161 6.97 6.15 -12.38
N THR A 162 7.60 6.01 -11.22
CA THR A 162 7.67 7.01 -10.15
C THR A 162 9.14 7.17 -9.71
N PRO A 163 9.49 8.14 -8.87
CA PRO A 163 10.83 8.19 -8.26
C PRO A 163 11.21 6.94 -7.49
N PHE A 164 10.24 6.12 -7.11
CA PHE A 164 10.39 4.97 -6.23
C PHE A 164 10.39 3.61 -6.94
N CYS A 165 10.29 3.57 -8.26
CA CYS A 165 10.14 2.31 -9.03
C CYS A 165 11.40 1.45 -9.14
N ARG A 166 12.53 1.86 -8.55
CA ARG A 166 13.77 1.06 -8.45
C ARG A 166 14.27 0.52 -9.79
N GLY A 167 14.17 1.32 -10.86
CA GLY A 167 14.54 0.90 -12.21
C GLY A 167 13.50 0.01 -12.92
N ALA A 168 12.38 -0.34 -12.27
CA ALA A 168 11.29 -1.05 -12.90
C ALA A 168 10.44 -0.14 -13.80
N ASP A 169 9.56 -0.74 -14.62
CA ASP A 169 8.70 -0.02 -15.56
C ASP A 169 7.47 0.65 -14.90
N GLY A 170 7.23 0.42 -13.61
CA GLY A 170 6.06 0.93 -12.90
C GLY A 170 4.72 0.36 -13.35
N ARG A 171 4.74 -0.69 -14.18
CA ARG A 171 3.53 -1.30 -14.75
C ARG A 171 3.06 -2.51 -13.94
N ALA A 172 1.77 -2.79 -14.04
CA ALA A 172 1.17 -4.05 -13.62
C ALA A 172 0.73 -4.84 -14.86
N VAL A 173 0.81 -6.17 -14.76
CA VAL A 173 0.38 -7.05 -15.85
C VAL A 173 -1.06 -7.51 -15.63
N LEU A 174 -1.78 -7.75 -16.72
CA LEU A 174 -3.21 -8.07 -16.72
C LEU A 174 -3.54 -9.22 -15.77
N ARG A 175 -2.76 -10.31 -15.80
CA ARG A 175 -2.98 -11.49 -14.94
C ARG A 175 -2.98 -11.14 -13.45
N SER A 176 -2.01 -10.36 -12.98
CA SER A 176 -1.94 -9.96 -11.58
C SER A 176 -3.00 -8.93 -11.21
N SER A 177 -3.38 -8.07 -12.15
CA SER A 177 -4.41 -7.05 -11.96
C SER A 177 -5.81 -7.67 -11.84
N ILE A 178 -6.12 -8.71 -12.62
CA ILE A 178 -7.36 -9.50 -12.49
C ILE A 178 -7.41 -10.15 -11.09
N ARG A 179 -6.31 -10.79 -10.65
CA ARG A 179 -6.26 -11.43 -9.32
C ARG A 179 -6.49 -10.42 -8.19
N GLU A 180 -5.90 -9.25 -8.29
CA GLU A 180 -6.06 -8.19 -7.30
C GLU A 180 -7.50 -7.67 -7.24
N PHE A 181 -8.09 -7.38 -8.41
CA PHE A 181 -9.47 -6.91 -8.49
C PHE A 181 -10.44 -7.92 -7.86
N ILE A 182 -10.38 -9.18 -8.29
CA ILE A 182 -11.27 -10.23 -7.79
C ILE A 182 -11.06 -10.47 -6.30
N ALA A 183 -9.80 -10.54 -5.83
CA ALA A 183 -9.51 -10.81 -4.44
C ALA A 183 -9.98 -9.69 -3.52
N SER A 184 -9.77 -8.42 -3.87
CA SER A 184 -10.20 -7.30 -3.04
C SER A 184 -11.72 -7.25 -2.89
N GLU A 185 -12.48 -7.45 -3.97
CA GLU A 185 -13.94 -7.47 -3.94
C GLU A 185 -14.49 -8.72 -3.23
N ALA A 186 -13.83 -9.88 -3.38
CA ALA A 186 -14.19 -11.10 -2.65
C ALA A 186 -13.97 -10.95 -1.14
N MET A 187 -12.89 -10.31 -0.72
CA MET A 187 -12.61 -10.05 0.69
C MET A 187 -13.64 -9.10 1.31
N ASP A 188 -14.06 -8.05 0.60
CA ASP A 188 -15.16 -7.19 1.03
C ASP A 188 -16.47 -7.98 1.19
N ALA A 189 -16.79 -8.83 0.22
CA ALA A 189 -17.99 -9.69 0.27
C ALA A 189 -17.97 -10.71 1.43
N LEU A 190 -16.78 -11.11 1.89
CA LEU A 190 -16.57 -11.95 3.08
C LEU A 190 -16.60 -11.15 4.40
N GLY A 191 -16.77 -9.82 4.34
CA GLY A 191 -16.78 -8.93 5.50
C GLY A 191 -15.40 -8.62 6.07
N ILE A 192 -14.34 -8.82 5.30
CA ILE A 192 -12.96 -8.61 5.74
C ILE A 192 -12.53 -7.19 5.40
N PRO A 193 -11.95 -6.42 6.34
CA PRO A 193 -11.43 -5.10 6.03
C PRO A 193 -10.40 -5.13 4.91
N THR A 194 -10.67 -4.41 3.84
CA THR A 194 -9.81 -4.42 2.65
C THR A 194 -9.85 -3.08 1.91
N THR A 195 -8.81 -2.79 1.16
CA THR A 195 -8.90 -1.81 0.07
C THR A 195 -9.75 -2.40 -1.04
N ARG A 196 -10.55 -1.55 -1.69
CA ARG A 196 -11.49 -1.95 -2.74
C ARG A 196 -10.88 -1.73 -4.13
N ALA A 197 -11.51 -2.31 -5.15
CA ALA A 197 -11.14 -2.11 -6.54
C ALA A 197 -12.30 -1.48 -7.32
N LEU A 198 -12.09 -0.24 -7.82
CA LEU A 198 -13.09 0.47 -8.62
C LEU A 198 -13.16 -0.08 -10.04
N SER A 199 -12.01 -0.15 -10.71
CA SER A 199 -11.93 -0.51 -12.13
C SER A 199 -10.67 -1.31 -12.45
N LEU A 200 -10.78 -2.14 -13.49
CA LEU A 200 -9.67 -2.82 -14.16
C LEU A 200 -9.69 -2.44 -15.63
N ILE A 201 -8.65 -1.76 -16.08
CA ILE A 201 -8.49 -1.29 -17.46
C ILE A 201 -7.25 -1.92 -18.06
N ARG A 202 -7.36 -2.49 -19.26
CA ARG A 202 -6.23 -3.06 -20.02
C ARG A 202 -5.80 -2.17 -21.15
N SER A 203 -4.56 -2.35 -21.61
CA SER A 203 -4.11 -1.80 -22.88
C SER A 203 -4.49 -2.71 -24.05
N GLU A 204 -5.14 -2.15 -25.06
CA GLU A 204 -5.32 -2.79 -26.38
C GLU A 204 -4.32 -2.23 -27.40
N GLY A 205 -3.48 -1.29 -27.00
CA GLY A 205 -2.45 -0.66 -27.83
C GLY A 205 -1.12 -1.40 -27.88
N GLY A 206 -1.05 -2.62 -27.34
CA GLY A 206 0.15 -3.45 -27.36
C GLY A 206 1.17 -3.10 -26.25
N ASP A 207 0.76 -2.38 -25.20
CA ASP A 207 1.62 -2.17 -24.04
C ASP A 207 1.84 -3.50 -23.31
N VAL A 208 3.11 -3.92 -23.23
CA VAL A 208 3.53 -5.16 -22.59
C VAL A 208 4.69 -4.89 -21.64
N SER A 209 4.84 -5.76 -20.65
CA SER A 209 5.98 -5.77 -19.74
C SER A 209 6.67 -7.11 -19.75
N ASN A 210 7.99 -7.10 -19.74
CA ASN A 210 8.77 -8.32 -19.57
C ASN A 210 8.69 -8.77 -18.11
N ARG A 211 8.31 -10.02 -17.90
CA ARG A 211 8.22 -10.62 -16.56
C ARG A 211 8.92 -11.97 -16.51
N PRO A 212 9.58 -12.27 -15.38
CA PRO A 212 10.19 -13.58 -15.16
C PRO A 212 9.16 -14.70 -15.23
N TRP A 213 9.53 -15.80 -15.88
CA TRP A 213 8.69 -16.97 -16.08
C TRP A 213 9.51 -18.26 -16.09
N TYR A 214 8.85 -19.37 -16.20
CA TYR A 214 9.45 -20.70 -16.20
C TYR A 214 9.46 -21.27 -17.61
N SER A 215 10.64 -21.70 -18.12
CA SER A 215 10.71 -22.42 -19.40
C SER A 215 10.34 -23.89 -19.22
N ALA A 216 9.70 -24.46 -20.23
CA ALA A 216 9.34 -25.89 -20.23
C ALA A 216 10.55 -26.86 -20.20
N SER A 217 11.72 -26.37 -20.62
CA SER A 217 12.95 -27.18 -20.71
C SER A 217 13.62 -27.47 -19.37
N VAL A 218 13.25 -26.77 -18.31
CA VAL A 218 13.98 -26.78 -17.03
C VAL A 218 13.37 -27.76 -16.01
N GLU A 219 12.16 -28.32 -16.23
CA GLU A 219 11.63 -29.39 -15.37
C GLU A 219 12.61 -30.57 -15.20
N LYS A 220 13.39 -30.87 -16.22
CA LYS A 220 14.39 -31.96 -16.19
C LYS A 220 15.69 -31.61 -15.42
N GLN A 221 16.08 -30.35 -15.33
CA GLN A 221 17.33 -29.97 -14.63
C GLN A 221 17.14 -29.76 -13.12
N VAL A 222 15.99 -29.24 -12.70
CA VAL A 222 15.68 -28.99 -11.28
C VAL A 222 15.50 -30.29 -10.51
N SER A 223 14.95 -31.32 -11.13
CA SER A 223 14.80 -32.63 -10.49
C SER A 223 16.16 -33.25 -10.08
N LYS A 224 17.27 -32.88 -10.72
CA LYS A 224 18.60 -33.37 -10.34
C LYS A 224 19.18 -32.62 -9.12
N GLN A 225 19.11 -31.29 -9.07
CA GLN A 225 19.71 -30.53 -7.96
C GLN A 225 18.85 -30.58 -6.67
N LEU A 226 17.53 -30.64 -6.78
CA LEU A 226 16.62 -30.77 -5.64
C LEU A 226 16.57 -32.19 -5.06
N ASN A 227 16.90 -33.20 -5.87
CA ASN A 227 17.05 -34.58 -5.39
C ASN A 227 18.36 -34.80 -4.60
N GLU A 228 19.29 -33.84 -4.56
CA GLU A 228 20.53 -33.93 -3.82
C GLU A 228 20.38 -33.66 -2.31
N VAL A 229 19.30 -32.99 -1.87
CA VAL A 229 19.05 -32.80 -0.43
C VAL A 229 18.28 -34.00 0.12
N THR A 230 18.95 -34.77 0.95
CA THR A 230 18.39 -35.95 1.63
C THR A 230 18.29 -35.71 3.14
N VAL A 231 17.57 -36.55 3.84
CA VAL A 231 17.45 -36.50 5.32
C VAL A 231 18.80 -36.68 6.03
N ASP A 232 19.77 -37.29 5.34
CA ASP A 232 21.11 -37.50 5.84
C ASP A 232 22.11 -36.41 5.44
N ASP A 233 21.61 -35.27 4.85
CA ASP A 233 22.47 -34.15 4.49
C ASP A 233 23.18 -33.62 5.74
N PRO A 234 24.52 -33.51 5.73
CA PRO A 234 25.29 -33.04 6.87
C PRO A 234 24.86 -31.66 7.41
N ARG A 235 24.29 -30.80 6.55
CA ARG A 235 23.78 -29.49 6.91
C ARG A 235 22.55 -29.59 7.81
N LEU A 236 21.85 -30.72 7.80
CA LEU A 236 20.67 -31.01 8.61
C LEU A 236 20.99 -31.76 9.91
N ALA A 237 22.25 -32.05 10.21
CA ALA A 237 22.67 -32.87 11.37
C ALA A 237 22.18 -32.32 12.72
N ARG A 238 21.93 -31.01 12.82
CA ARG A 238 21.46 -30.34 14.04
C ARG A 238 19.95 -30.49 14.32
N PHE A 239 19.19 -31.00 13.36
CA PHE A 239 17.73 -31.17 13.46
C PHE A 239 17.37 -32.61 13.77
N ASP A 240 16.24 -32.86 14.41
CA ASP A 240 15.72 -34.21 14.63
C ASP A 240 15.20 -34.85 13.34
N ALA A 241 14.84 -36.14 13.37
CA ALA A 241 14.44 -36.88 12.19
C ALA A 241 13.18 -36.30 11.51
N SER A 242 12.19 -35.89 12.31
CA SER A 242 10.93 -35.32 11.83
C SER A 242 11.15 -33.93 11.21
N GLU A 243 11.99 -33.11 11.85
CA GLU A 243 12.37 -31.81 11.32
C GLU A 243 13.15 -31.92 9.99
N ARG A 244 14.06 -32.90 9.88
CA ARG A 244 14.80 -33.18 8.65
C ARG A 244 13.86 -33.56 7.50
N GLU A 245 12.92 -34.47 7.77
CA GLU A 245 11.91 -34.85 6.76
C GLU A 245 11.07 -33.65 6.32
N ALA A 246 10.65 -32.80 7.25
CA ALA A 246 9.89 -31.60 6.95
C ALA A 246 10.72 -30.58 6.14
N ILE A 247 12.01 -30.42 6.47
CA ILE A 247 12.92 -29.54 5.72
C ILE A 247 13.14 -30.08 4.31
N VAL A 248 13.43 -31.36 4.16
CA VAL A 248 13.62 -31.99 2.85
C VAL A 248 12.34 -31.94 2.03
N GLY A 249 11.17 -32.15 2.64
CA GLY A 249 9.87 -32.00 2.00
C GLY A 249 9.66 -30.56 1.49
N ARG A 250 9.98 -29.55 2.31
CA ARG A 250 9.91 -28.13 1.92
C ARG A 250 10.88 -27.79 0.79
N VAL A 251 12.14 -28.24 0.85
CA VAL A 251 13.13 -28.02 -0.22
C VAL A 251 12.68 -28.65 -1.53
N ARG A 252 12.12 -29.86 -1.49
CA ARG A 252 11.57 -30.54 -2.69
C ARG A 252 10.30 -29.88 -3.23
N ALA A 253 9.51 -29.27 -2.35
CA ALA A 253 8.31 -28.51 -2.70
C ALA A 253 8.62 -27.06 -3.15
N GLN A 254 9.87 -26.58 -2.95
CA GLN A 254 10.25 -25.23 -3.39
C GLN A 254 10.05 -25.11 -4.90
N LYS A 255 9.21 -24.13 -5.26
CA LYS A 255 9.09 -23.74 -6.66
C LYS A 255 10.41 -23.14 -7.11
N ARG A 256 10.82 -23.58 -8.25
CA ARG A 256 12.01 -23.16 -8.97
C ARG A 256 12.01 -21.66 -9.27
N ASP A 257 13.20 -21.05 -9.32
CA ASP A 257 13.35 -19.68 -9.79
C ASP A 257 13.00 -19.54 -11.27
N PRO A 258 12.36 -18.44 -11.67
CA PRO A 258 12.11 -18.14 -13.08
C PRO A 258 13.42 -18.07 -13.87
N ASP A 259 13.45 -18.66 -15.06
CA ASP A 259 14.63 -18.80 -15.92
C ASP A 259 14.44 -18.21 -17.32
N THR A 260 13.30 -17.67 -17.62
CA THR A 260 12.98 -17.00 -18.89
C THR A 260 12.22 -15.71 -18.67
N MET A 261 12.10 -14.94 -19.72
CA MET A 261 11.30 -13.70 -19.72
C MET A 261 10.18 -13.83 -20.74
N ILE A 262 8.96 -13.49 -20.34
CA ILE A 262 7.81 -13.42 -21.23
C ILE A 262 7.25 -12.01 -21.28
N GLN A 263 6.61 -11.66 -22.39
CA GLN A 263 5.85 -10.43 -22.53
C GLN A 263 4.42 -10.67 -22.06
N GLU A 264 3.99 -9.88 -21.06
CA GLU A 264 2.62 -9.92 -20.54
C GLU A 264 1.92 -8.58 -20.82
N PRO A 265 0.64 -8.60 -21.23
CA PRO A 265 -0.14 -7.38 -21.44
C PRO A 265 -0.25 -6.54 -20.17
N ASN A 266 -0.18 -5.22 -20.32
CA ASN A 266 -0.32 -4.29 -19.21
C ASN A 266 -1.79 -3.97 -18.90
N ALA A 267 -2.04 -3.76 -17.60
CA ALA A 267 -3.32 -3.27 -17.11
C ALA A 267 -3.10 -2.34 -15.90
N ILE A 268 -4.13 -1.58 -15.58
CA ILE A 268 -4.21 -0.75 -14.37
C ILE A 268 -5.43 -1.16 -13.58
N THR A 269 -5.22 -1.43 -12.30
CA THR A 269 -6.31 -1.56 -11.31
C THR A 269 -6.39 -0.27 -10.51
N THR A 270 -7.57 0.35 -10.48
CA THR A 270 -7.83 1.48 -9.59
C THR A 270 -8.24 0.97 -8.22
N ARG A 271 -7.39 1.18 -7.22
CA ARG A 271 -7.68 0.88 -5.82
C ARG A 271 -8.38 2.05 -5.14
N VAL A 272 -9.25 1.74 -4.20
CA VAL A 272 -10.00 2.72 -3.41
C VAL A 272 -9.96 2.37 -1.93
N ALA A 273 -9.64 3.33 -1.11
CA ALA A 273 -9.66 3.21 0.36
C ALA A 273 -9.81 4.61 0.97
N PRO A 274 -10.20 4.74 2.25
CA PRO A 274 -10.13 6.02 2.96
C PRO A 274 -8.74 6.64 2.91
N SER A 275 -7.68 5.85 3.05
CA SER A 275 -6.30 6.22 2.73
C SER A 275 -5.43 4.97 2.46
N PHE A 276 -4.23 5.20 1.93
CA PHE A 276 -3.19 4.17 1.75
C PHE A 276 -2.02 4.36 2.72
N LEU A 277 -2.27 4.97 3.88
CA LEU A 277 -1.27 5.13 4.93
C LEU A 277 -0.84 3.78 5.51
N ARG A 278 0.45 3.49 5.40
CA ARG A 278 1.09 2.26 5.89
C ARG A 278 1.93 2.54 7.12
N VAL A 279 2.17 1.52 7.90
CA VAL A 279 3.16 1.57 8.99
C VAL A 279 4.52 2.08 8.47
N GLY A 280 4.92 1.65 7.26
CA GLY A 280 6.15 2.10 6.61
C GLY A 280 6.25 3.60 6.34
N HIS A 281 5.13 4.33 6.19
CA HIS A 281 5.15 5.80 6.08
C HIS A 281 5.65 6.41 7.40
N LEU A 282 5.02 6.05 8.51
CA LEU A 282 5.39 6.57 9.83
C LEU A 282 6.81 6.16 10.24
N ASP A 283 7.21 4.91 9.91
CA ASP A 283 8.57 4.42 10.12
C ASP A 283 9.62 5.25 9.35
N LEU A 284 9.36 5.61 8.08
CA LEU A 284 10.28 6.44 7.31
C LEU A 284 10.46 7.83 7.92
N PHE A 285 9.36 8.49 8.28
CA PHE A 285 9.42 9.85 8.82
C PHE A 285 10.03 9.87 10.22
N SER A 286 9.76 8.85 11.04
CA SER A 286 10.44 8.64 12.30
C SER A 286 11.96 8.49 12.14
N ARG A 287 12.40 7.65 11.20
CA ARG A 287 13.84 7.50 10.90
C ARG A 287 14.50 8.79 10.42
N ARG A 288 13.76 9.63 9.66
CA ARG A 288 14.26 10.95 9.24
C ARG A 288 14.38 11.90 10.43
N ALA A 289 13.36 11.95 11.30
CA ALA A 289 13.31 12.81 12.48
C ALA A 289 14.30 12.42 13.58
N SER A 290 14.67 11.13 13.68
CA SER A 290 15.57 10.59 14.69
C SER A 290 17.05 10.71 14.35
N LYS A 291 17.42 11.27 13.19
CA LYS A 291 18.84 11.45 12.85
C LYS A 291 19.48 12.50 13.74
N PRO A 292 20.78 12.34 14.09
CA PRO A 292 21.49 13.36 14.85
C PRO A 292 21.53 14.74 14.18
N ASP A 293 21.48 14.75 12.85
CA ASP A 293 21.47 15.93 11.99
C ASP A 293 20.07 16.26 11.43
N ALA A 294 19.02 15.75 12.07
CA ALA A 294 17.65 15.98 11.63
C ALA A 294 17.30 17.48 11.74
N SER A 295 16.80 18.03 10.63
CA SER A 295 16.34 19.42 10.61
C SER A 295 15.01 19.57 11.36
N PRO A 296 14.67 20.79 11.84
CA PRO A 296 13.34 21.06 12.43
C PRO A 296 12.19 20.68 11.48
N LEU A 297 12.39 20.85 10.17
CA LEU A 297 11.39 20.45 9.16
C LEU A 297 11.12 18.94 9.20
N GLN A 298 12.14 18.09 9.34
CA GLN A 298 11.95 16.63 9.39
C GLN A 298 11.19 16.17 10.63
N LYS A 299 11.40 16.85 11.78
CA LYS A 299 10.63 16.63 13.01
C LYS A 299 9.17 17.04 12.80
N GLN A 300 8.95 18.23 12.22
CA GLN A 300 7.62 18.74 11.90
C GLN A 300 6.89 17.84 10.88
N GLU A 301 7.57 17.31 9.88
CA GLU A 301 6.97 16.39 8.90
C GLU A 301 6.43 15.12 9.57
N LEU A 302 7.12 14.55 10.57
CA LEU A 302 6.60 13.41 11.32
C LEU A 302 5.32 13.78 12.08
N GLU A 303 5.29 14.90 12.78
CA GLU A 303 4.09 15.37 13.49
C GLU A 303 2.92 15.59 12.54
N MET A 304 3.15 16.31 11.44
CA MET A 304 2.13 16.53 10.41
C MET A 304 1.55 15.22 9.89
N LEU A 305 2.40 14.22 9.63
CA LEU A 305 1.95 12.92 9.14
C LEU A 305 1.12 12.16 10.17
N VAL A 306 1.47 12.20 11.46
CA VAL A 306 0.71 11.54 12.54
C VAL A 306 -0.66 12.19 12.70
N ARG A 307 -0.73 13.52 12.71
CA ARG A 307 -2.01 14.26 12.76
C ARG A 307 -2.87 13.94 11.53
N HIS A 308 -2.27 13.92 10.35
CA HIS A 308 -2.96 13.58 9.11
C HIS A 308 -3.41 12.11 9.08
N CYS A 309 -2.62 11.19 9.66
CA CYS A 309 -3.02 9.79 9.82
C CYS A 309 -4.29 9.66 10.65
N TYR A 310 -4.36 10.34 11.80
CA TYR A 310 -5.57 10.34 12.61
C TYR A 310 -6.77 10.93 11.84
N PHE A 311 -6.56 12.09 11.22
CA PHE A 311 -7.59 12.75 10.41
C PHE A 311 -8.14 11.85 9.30
N ARG A 312 -7.29 11.11 8.62
CA ARG A 312 -7.70 10.28 7.47
C ARG A 312 -8.36 8.96 7.86
N GLU A 313 -7.90 8.34 8.93
CA GLU A 313 -8.25 6.97 9.26
C GLU A 313 -9.20 6.82 10.43
N PHE A 314 -9.23 7.79 11.34
CA PHE A 314 -9.84 7.62 12.65
C PHE A 314 -10.74 8.77 13.10
N SER A 315 -10.74 9.90 12.39
CA SER A 315 -11.60 11.01 12.72
C SER A 315 -13.04 10.79 12.26
N GLU A 316 -13.95 11.33 13.04
CA GLU A 316 -15.34 11.57 12.61
C GLU A 316 -15.43 12.90 11.86
N GLU A 317 -16.59 13.21 11.29
CA GLU A 317 -16.82 14.45 10.54
C GLU A 317 -16.42 15.71 11.32
N ASN A 318 -15.75 16.63 10.64
CA ASN A 318 -15.32 17.93 11.17
C ASN A 318 -14.34 17.89 12.36
N ASP A 319 -13.51 16.85 12.45
CA ASP A 319 -12.52 16.71 13.51
C ASP A 319 -11.47 17.81 13.48
N SER A 320 -11.63 18.80 14.35
CA SER A 320 -10.56 19.77 14.66
C SER A 320 -9.61 19.27 15.76
N TRP A 321 -9.97 18.14 16.44
CA TRP A 321 -9.20 17.65 17.59
C TRP A 321 -7.79 17.22 17.17
N SER A 322 -7.64 16.49 16.08
CA SER A 322 -6.31 16.02 15.62
C SER A 322 -5.37 17.15 15.26
N SER A 323 -5.89 18.34 14.94
CA SER A 323 -5.07 19.52 14.62
C SER A 323 -4.70 20.36 15.85
N THR A 324 -5.46 20.25 16.96
CA THR A 324 -5.34 21.12 18.15
C THR A 324 -4.90 20.39 19.42
N ALA A 325 -5.15 19.08 19.52
CA ALA A 325 -4.75 18.27 20.68
C ALA A 325 -3.23 18.16 20.81
N PRO A 326 -2.70 17.91 22.03
CA PRO A 326 -1.32 17.52 22.22
C PRO A 326 -0.94 16.33 21.32
N ILE A 327 0.24 16.38 20.71
CA ILE A 327 0.64 15.35 19.74
C ILE A 327 0.73 13.95 20.36
N GLU A 328 1.08 13.89 21.64
CA GLU A 328 1.16 12.64 22.41
C GLU A 328 -0.22 11.95 22.52
N ASP A 329 -1.28 12.75 22.67
CA ASP A 329 -2.66 12.22 22.73
C ASP A 329 -3.11 11.74 21.35
N VAL A 330 -2.77 12.47 20.30
CA VAL A 330 -3.05 12.05 18.91
C VAL A 330 -2.29 10.76 18.59
N ALA A 331 -1.01 10.68 18.95
CA ALA A 331 -0.20 9.49 18.74
C ALA A 331 -0.74 8.26 19.49
N ARG A 332 -1.17 8.46 20.76
CA ARG A 332 -1.81 7.41 21.56
C ARG A 332 -3.09 6.91 20.91
N ALA A 333 -3.96 7.82 20.47
CA ALA A 333 -5.20 7.47 19.81
C ALA A 333 -4.96 6.70 18.49
N VAL A 334 -3.93 7.08 17.70
CA VAL A 334 -3.52 6.33 16.52
C VAL A 334 -3.09 4.91 16.90
N LEU A 335 -2.27 4.74 17.96
CA LEU A 335 -1.80 3.43 18.41
C LEU A 335 -2.97 2.54 18.85
N GLU A 336 -3.88 3.05 19.69
CA GLU A 336 -5.02 2.29 20.21
C GLU A 336 -5.96 1.82 19.08
N LYS A 337 -6.32 2.72 18.16
CA LYS A 337 -7.20 2.39 17.04
C LYS A 337 -6.52 1.45 16.02
N SER A 338 -5.21 1.65 15.77
CA SER A 338 -4.43 0.78 14.89
C SER A 338 -4.30 -0.64 15.46
N ALA A 339 -4.07 -0.78 16.77
CA ALA A 339 -4.00 -2.10 17.41
C ALA A 339 -5.29 -2.89 17.19
N ALA A 340 -6.44 -2.27 17.45
CA ALA A 340 -7.74 -2.89 17.25
C ALA A 340 -7.98 -3.28 15.78
N GLY A 341 -7.70 -2.37 14.83
CA GLY A 341 -7.92 -2.60 13.40
C GLY A 341 -7.02 -3.70 12.84
N ILE A 342 -5.71 -3.67 13.15
CA ILE A 342 -4.75 -4.67 12.67
C ILE A 342 -5.08 -6.05 13.26
N ALA A 343 -5.39 -6.14 14.56
CA ALA A 343 -5.75 -7.38 15.21
C ALA A 343 -7.04 -7.99 14.60
N PHE A 344 -8.06 -7.16 14.37
CA PHE A 344 -9.30 -7.60 13.74
C PHE A 344 -9.06 -8.10 12.30
N CYS A 345 -8.32 -7.36 11.49
CA CYS A 345 -8.03 -7.74 10.11
C CYS A 345 -7.32 -9.11 10.04
N VAL A 346 -6.31 -9.33 10.89
CA VAL A 346 -5.57 -10.60 10.90
C VAL A 346 -6.41 -11.75 11.47
N ALA A 347 -7.26 -11.51 12.45
CA ALA A 347 -8.21 -12.50 12.93
C ALA A 347 -9.18 -12.96 11.82
N GLU A 348 -9.66 -12.00 11.02
CA GLU A 348 -10.51 -12.28 9.87
C GLU A 348 -9.78 -13.04 8.76
N TRP A 349 -8.49 -12.75 8.51
CA TRP A 349 -7.68 -13.57 7.60
C TRP A 349 -7.60 -15.03 8.04
N LEU A 350 -7.35 -15.25 9.34
CA LEU A 350 -7.32 -16.62 9.89
C LEU A 350 -8.67 -17.32 9.79
N ARG A 351 -9.78 -16.59 10.00
CA ARG A 351 -11.14 -17.11 9.89
C ARG A 351 -11.43 -17.71 8.52
N VAL A 352 -10.95 -17.08 7.45
CA VAL A 352 -11.24 -17.50 6.07
C VAL A 352 -10.10 -18.30 5.42
N GLY A 353 -9.04 -18.62 6.14
CA GLY A 353 -7.90 -19.34 5.61
C GLY A 353 -7.04 -18.50 4.63
N PHE A 354 -7.07 -17.17 4.74
CA PHE A 354 -6.29 -16.28 3.88
C PHE A 354 -4.87 -16.09 4.38
N CYS A 355 -3.89 -16.30 3.50
CA CYS A 355 -2.48 -16.00 3.73
C CYS A 355 -2.07 -14.84 2.83
N GLN A 356 -1.75 -13.69 3.44
CA GLN A 356 -1.34 -12.48 2.71
C GLN A 356 0.03 -12.66 2.03
N GLY A 357 0.92 -13.44 2.66
CA GLY A 357 2.19 -13.89 2.07
C GLY A 357 3.31 -12.87 2.02
N ASN A 358 3.08 -11.59 2.32
CA ASN A 358 4.11 -10.53 2.38
C ASN A 358 3.68 -9.40 3.32
N PHE A 359 3.35 -9.75 4.57
CA PHE A 359 2.81 -8.82 5.56
C PHE A 359 3.91 -8.06 6.31
N ASN A 360 4.69 -7.27 5.57
CA ASN A 360 5.70 -6.35 6.11
C ASN A 360 5.11 -4.94 6.28
N ALA A 361 5.92 -3.99 6.77
CA ALA A 361 5.46 -2.63 7.11
C ALA A 361 4.95 -1.82 5.90
N ASP A 362 5.35 -2.15 4.68
CA ASP A 362 4.86 -1.50 3.47
C ASP A 362 3.54 -2.07 2.95
N ASN A 363 3.10 -3.22 3.49
CA ASN A 363 1.82 -3.86 3.22
C ASN A 363 0.89 -3.90 4.43
N CYS A 364 1.23 -3.22 5.51
CA CYS A 364 0.42 -3.06 6.70
C CYS A 364 -0.17 -1.65 6.74
N LEU A 365 -1.46 -1.51 6.40
CA LEU A 365 -2.17 -0.25 6.56
C LEU A 365 -2.39 0.05 8.05
N VAL A 366 -2.22 1.30 8.43
CA VAL A 366 -2.31 1.74 9.83
C VAL A 366 -3.69 1.42 10.43
N ALA A 367 -4.74 1.53 9.65
CA ALA A 367 -6.11 1.22 10.10
C ALA A 367 -6.49 -0.27 10.04
N GLY A 368 -5.57 -1.18 9.68
CA GLY A 368 -5.84 -2.61 9.66
C GLY A 368 -6.79 -3.05 8.54
N ARG A 369 -6.48 -2.65 7.28
CA ARG A 369 -7.18 -3.18 6.08
C ARG A 369 -6.21 -4.00 5.25
N THR A 370 -6.72 -5.05 4.62
CA THR A 370 -5.94 -5.84 3.67
C THR A 370 -5.54 -4.97 2.49
N MET A 371 -4.26 -4.97 2.18
CA MET A 371 -3.70 -4.23 1.07
C MET A 371 -2.73 -5.12 0.29
N ASP A 372 -2.66 -4.88 -1.03
CA ASP A 372 -1.73 -5.53 -1.96
C ASP A 372 -1.87 -7.05 -2.06
N TYR A 373 -2.69 -7.47 -3.00
CA TYR A 373 -2.92 -8.88 -3.33
C TYR A 373 -1.83 -9.42 -4.29
N GLY A 374 -0.56 -9.34 -3.86
CA GLY A 374 0.58 -9.88 -4.58
C GLY A 374 0.70 -11.40 -4.40
N PRO A 375 1.54 -11.90 -3.50
CA PRO A 375 1.74 -13.33 -3.29
C PRO A 375 0.74 -13.93 -2.28
N PHE A 376 -0.55 -13.64 -2.40
CA PHE A 376 -1.57 -14.17 -1.50
C PHE A 376 -2.08 -15.55 -1.91
N GLY A 377 -2.77 -16.24 -1.01
CA GLY A 377 -3.53 -17.45 -1.27
C GLY A 377 -4.49 -17.80 -0.16
N PHE A 378 -5.43 -18.69 -0.47
CA PHE A 378 -6.31 -19.32 0.51
C PHE A 378 -5.83 -20.76 0.73
N LEU A 379 -6.10 -21.28 1.92
CA LEU A 379 -5.85 -22.69 2.26
C LEU A 379 -6.85 -23.60 1.54
N ASP A 380 -6.36 -24.63 0.85
CA ASP A 380 -7.20 -25.73 0.36
C ASP A 380 -7.46 -26.76 1.47
N ALA A 381 -6.47 -26.96 2.35
CA ALA A 381 -6.53 -27.74 3.57
C ALA A 381 -5.78 -27.00 4.67
N TYR A 382 -6.09 -27.28 5.94
CA TYR A 382 -5.42 -26.65 7.06
C TYR A 382 -3.91 -26.98 7.06
N ASP A 383 -3.10 -25.97 6.81
CA ASP A 383 -1.65 -26.01 6.87
C ASP A 383 -1.13 -24.74 7.55
N PRO A 384 -0.69 -24.80 8.80
CA PRO A 384 -0.16 -23.65 9.53
C PRO A 384 1.11 -23.07 8.91
N ALA A 385 1.87 -23.88 8.18
CA ALA A 385 3.10 -23.47 7.50
C ALA A 385 2.87 -23.01 6.05
N PHE A 386 1.62 -22.98 5.58
CA PHE A 386 1.31 -22.49 4.23
C PHE A 386 1.85 -21.09 3.98
N ALA A 387 2.77 -20.97 3.03
CA ALA A 387 3.40 -19.71 2.65
C ALA A 387 3.39 -19.54 1.13
N LYS A 388 2.95 -18.35 0.66
CA LYS A 388 2.92 -18.04 -0.80
C LYS A 388 4.18 -17.35 -1.29
N TRP A 389 4.92 -16.72 -0.42
CA TRP A 389 6.18 -16.08 -0.77
C TRP A 389 7.31 -17.10 -0.80
N THR A 390 7.88 -17.33 -1.97
CA THR A 390 8.92 -18.34 -2.15
C THR A 390 10.32 -17.88 -1.70
N GLY A 391 10.51 -16.60 -1.43
CA GLY A 391 11.84 -16.01 -1.17
C GLY A 391 12.14 -15.65 0.28
N SER A 392 11.15 -15.64 1.19
CA SER A 392 11.35 -15.09 2.54
C SER A 392 10.88 -15.99 3.68
N GLY A 393 10.39 -17.17 3.39
CA GLY A 393 10.16 -18.18 4.40
C GLY A 393 8.99 -17.97 5.35
N ASP A 394 9.14 -18.56 6.49
CA ASP A 394 8.09 -18.97 7.43
C ASP A 394 7.42 -17.81 8.17
N HIS A 395 8.05 -16.62 8.23
CA HIS A 395 7.52 -15.48 9.00
C HIS A 395 6.27 -14.83 8.38
N PHE A 396 5.95 -15.14 7.13
CA PHE A 396 4.69 -14.77 6.49
C PHE A 396 3.77 -15.97 6.23
N ALA A 397 4.06 -17.13 6.82
CA ALA A 397 3.19 -18.29 6.76
C ALA A 397 1.84 -18.00 7.42
N PHE A 398 0.83 -18.80 7.09
CA PHE A 398 -0.54 -18.62 7.57
C PHE A 398 -0.63 -18.43 9.08
N ALA A 399 -0.07 -19.35 9.87
CA ALA A 399 -0.10 -19.27 11.34
C ALA A 399 0.88 -18.25 11.93
N ALA A 400 1.84 -17.73 11.14
CA ALA A 400 2.77 -16.69 11.57
C ALA A 400 2.24 -15.27 11.38
N GLN A 401 1.08 -15.09 10.72
CA GLN A 401 0.50 -13.77 10.46
C GLN A 401 0.23 -12.94 11.72
N PRO A 402 -0.22 -13.51 12.87
CA PRO A 402 -0.33 -12.74 14.11
C PRO A 402 1.01 -12.18 14.60
N GLN A 403 2.10 -12.97 14.53
CA GLN A 403 3.43 -12.49 14.88
C GLN A 403 3.91 -11.36 13.93
N ALA A 404 3.63 -11.49 12.65
CA ALA A 404 3.92 -10.44 11.67
C ALA A 404 3.14 -9.15 11.98
N ALA A 405 1.87 -9.27 12.39
CA ALA A 405 1.07 -8.13 12.86
C ALA A 405 1.69 -7.45 14.07
N VAL A 406 2.08 -8.21 15.09
CA VAL A 406 2.75 -7.70 16.29
C VAL A 406 4.04 -6.97 15.92
N ALA A 407 4.87 -7.52 15.04
CA ALA A 407 6.10 -6.89 14.58
C ALA A 407 5.85 -5.56 13.85
N ASN A 408 4.84 -5.50 12.98
CA ASN A 408 4.42 -4.27 12.32
C ASN A 408 3.88 -3.24 13.34
N TYR A 409 3.11 -3.68 14.31
CA TYR A 409 2.60 -2.80 15.35
C TYR A 409 3.73 -2.25 16.25
N PHE A 410 4.73 -3.07 16.61
CA PHE A 410 5.91 -2.57 17.32
C PHE A 410 6.71 -1.56 16.48
N THR A 411 6.79 -1.75 15.16
CA THR A 411 7.39 -0.74 14.28
C THR A 411 6.63 0.57 14.33
N LEU A 412 5.28 0.52 14.36
CA LEU A 412 4.44 1.70 14.54
C LEU A 412 4.65 2.35 15.91
N CYS A 413 4.67 1.58 16.99
CA CYS A 413 4.96 2.09 18.34
C CYS A 413 6.31 2.81 18.40
N SER A 414 7.36 2.20 17.84
CA SER A 414 8.70 2.80 17.78
C SER A 414 8.71 4.09 16.97
N ALA A 415 7.96 4.13 15.86
CA ALA A 415 7.87 5.33 15.04
C ALA A 415 7.20 6.49 15.79
N LEU A 416 6.12 6.23 16.52
CA LEU A 416 5.37 7.26 17.24
C LEU A 416 6.05 7.68 18.55
N SER A 417 6.79 6.78 19.22
CA SER A 417 7.56 7.13 20.42
C SER A 417 8.64 8.19 20.15
N THR A 418 9.11 8.32 18.92
CA THR A 418 10.03 9.38 18.50
C THR A 418 9.49 10.78 18.81
N LEU A 419 8.18 10.99 18.65
CA LEU A 419 7.56 12.29 18.97
C LEU A 419 7.70 12.62 20.46
N CYS A 420 7.40 11.67 21.35
CA CYS A 420 7.52 11.89 22.79
C CYS A 420 8.97 12.22 23.20
N LEU A 421 9.96 11.55 22.58
CA LEU A 421 11.38 11.80 22.86
C LEU A 421 11.86 13.16 22.34
N LEU A 422 11.36 13.60 21.19
CA LEU A 422 11.70 14.91 20.62
C LEU A 422 11.20 16.06 21.50
N TYR A 423 9.98 15.97 22.02
CA TYR A 423 9.42 17.03 22.89
C TYR A 423 10.07 17.07 24.28
N THR A 424 10.50 15.94 24.85
CA THR A 424 11.20 15.91 26.10
C THR A 424 12.62 16.50 26.02
N SER A 425 13.30 16.35 24.87
CA SER A 425 14.62 16.96 24.64
C SER A 425 14.53 18.47 24.45
N ASP A 426 13.56 18.96 23.68
CA ASP A 426 13.37 20.39 23.45
C ASP A 426 12.96 21.14 24.76
N ALA A 427 12.13 20.49 25.61
CA ALA A 427 11.80 21.03 26.95
C ALA A 427 12.97 21.07 27.92
N ALA A 428 13.97 20.21 27.74
CA ALA A 428 15.20 20.23 28.55
C ALA A 428 16.17 21.37 28.15
N ASP A 429 16.15 21.77 26.88
CA ASP A 429 16.95 22.88 26.36
C ASP A 429 16.34 24.26 26.72
N GLU A 430 15.03 24.33 27.04
CA GLU A 430 14.37 25.57 27.47
C GLU A 430 14.53 25.89 28.97
N GLY A 431 15.42 25.22 29.69
CA GLY A 431 15.97 25.68 30.96
C GLY A 431 15.04 25.71 32.16
N LEU A 432 14.19 24.70 32.33
CA LEU A 432 13.56 24.43 33.64
C LEU A 432 14.12 23.10 34.18
N GLY A 433 15.16 23.21 35.00
CA GLY A 433 15.72 22.09 35.73
C GLY A 433 14.69 21.44 36.65
N VAL A 434 14.12 20.35 36.21
CA VAL A 434 13.44 19.40 37.08
C VAL A 434 14.07 18.03 36.86
N ASP A 435 14.85 17.63 37.88
CA ASP A 435 15.44 16.31 38.01
C ASP A 435 14.28 15.26 38.12
N LEU A 436 13.93 14.63 37.03
CA LEU A 436 13.02 13.48 37.01
C LEU A 436 13.85 12.21 37.14
N GLY A 437 14.10 11.82 38.41
CA GLY A 437 14.70 10.56 38.80
C GLY A 437 14.12 9.38 38.01
N GLY A 438 15.00 8.64 37.35
CA GLY A 438 14.71 7.54 36.46
C GLY A 438 13.79 6.49 37.06
N ARG A 439 12.70 6.23 36.35
CA ARG A 439 11.98 4.94 36.42
C ARG A 439 11.94 4.32 35.02
N ARG A 440 12.74 3.27 34.85
CA ARG A 440 12.59 2.33 33.74
C ARG A 440 11.19 1.73 33.81
N ILE A 441 10.45 1.85 32.72
CA ILE A 441 9.25 1.04 32.50
C ILE A 441 9.72 -0.21 31.74
N ILE A 442 9.47 -1.36 32.35
CA ILE A 442 9.69 -2.71 31.82
C ILE A 442 8.60 -2.99 30.78
#